data_823c6d7a4f8b89c793c5e1bf054ab3b3
#
_entry.id   823c6d7a4f8b89c793c5e1bf054ab3b3
#
_cell.length_a   1.000
_cell.length_b   1.000
_cell.length_c   1.000
_cell.angle_alpha   90.00
_cell.angle_beta   90.00
_cell.angle_gamma   90.00
#
_symmetry.space_group_name_H-M   'P 1'
#
loop_
_entity.id
_entity.type
_entity.pdbx_description
1 polymer ?
#
loop_
_entity_poly.entity_id
_entity_poly.type
_entity_poly.pdbx_seq_one_letter_code
_entity_poly.pdbx_strand_id
1 'polypeptide(L)'
;ELGEEGVLALVCDSTNVMRDGTSPSEADVAAKLKELVHSAPGRVAVTTFASNVARLRAVAEAAMADQREVVVVGRAMDRVIDVARECGYLDGIPAFRSADTYGYLPRDKVVCLLTGSQGEPRAALSRIASDDHPEIALSPGDRVIFSSRTIPGNEKAVGAIQNALARDNIEIITDRTHLVHVSGHPRREEMARLYGWLKPQIVIPAHGEDLHLSEHAIFARGLGVKTV
;
A
#
# COMPACT_ATOMS: atom_id res chain seq x y z
N GLU A 1 14.73 21.17 17.16
CA GLU A 1 14.91 20.74 18.60
C GLU A 1 15.93 19.62 18.72
N LEU A 2 15.66 18.33 18.36
CA LEU A 2 16.63 17.22 18.53
C LEU A 2 18.01 17.48 17.92
N GLY A 3 18.07 18.11 16.74
CA GLY A 3 19.34 18.44 16.10
C GLY A 3 20.10 19.60 16.76
N GLU A 4 19.44 20.41 17.59
CA GLU A 4 20.02 21.48 18.40
C GLU A 4 20.52 20.93 19.74
N GLU A 5 19.82 19.96 20.32
CA GLU A 5 20.23 19.23 21.52
C GLU A 5 21.43 18.32 21.26
N GLY A 6 21.58 17.87 20.01
CA GLY A 6 22.61 16.95 19.56
C GLY A 6 22.17 15.49 19.57
N VAL A 7 22.47 14.79 18.49
CA VAL A 7 22.16 13.37 18.31
C VAL A 7 23.47 12.58 18.33
N LEU A 8 23.64 11.73 19.34
CA LEU A 8 24.84 10.88 19.45
C LEU A 8 24.84 9.83 18.34
N ALA A 9 23.76 9.06 18.20
CA ALA A 9 23.67 7.99 17.22
C ALA A 9 22.30 7.99 16.52
N LEU A 10 22.30 7.74 15.23
CA LEU A 10 21.12 7.53 14.39
C LEU A 10 21.15 6.11 13.83
N VAL A 11 20.20 5.28 14.21
CA VAL A 11 19.92 4.00 13.55
C VAL A 11 18.98 4.30 12.39
N CYS A 12 19.38 4.02 11.16
CA CYS A 12 18.66 4.43 9.97
C CYS A 12 18.46 3.30 8.97
N ASP A 13 17.27 3.24 8.37
CA ASP A 13 16.89 2.25 7.38
C ASP A 13 17.74 2.36 6.10
N SER A 14 18.17 1.22 5.56
CA SER A 14 19.03 1.14 4.37
C SER A 14 18.33 0.63 3.12
N THR A 15 17.07 0.23 3.20
CA THR A 15 16.37 -0.50 2.13
C THR A 15 16.39 0.21 0.77
N ASN A 16 16.22 1.51 0.75
CA ASN A 16 16.20 2.31 -0.48
C ASN A 16 17.44 3.21 -0.66
N VAL A 17 18.53 2.96 0.05
CA VAL A 17 19.75 3.78 -0.03
C VAL A 17 20.37 3.85 -1.43
N MET A 18 20.12 2.88 -2.30
CA MET A 18 20.56 2.87 -3.69
C MET A 18 19.62 3.62 -4.64
N ARG A 19 18.54 4.22 -4.12
CA ARG A 19 17.56 4.97 -4.89
C ARG A 19 17.74 6.47 -4.67
N ASP A 20 18.00 7.20 -5.76
CA ASP A 20 18.07 8.65 -5.75
C ASP A 20 16.67 9.29 -5.62
N GLY A 21 16.64 10.57 -5.29
CA GLY A 21 15.43 11.35 -5.19
C GLY A 21 14.66 11.15 -3.88
N THR A 22 13.38 11.48 -3.94
CA THR A 22 12.40 11.34 -2.85
C THR A 22 11.33 10.31 -3.22
N SER A 23 10.75 9.68 -2.22
CA SER A 23 9.57 8.83 -2.42
C SER A 23 8.36 9.68 -2.80
N PRO A 24 7.50 9.23 -3.72
CA PRO A 24 6.18 9.83 -3.90
C PRO A 24 5.39 9.82 -2.58
N SER A 25 4.42 10.70 -2.45
CA SER A 25 3.61 10.79 -1.24
C SER A 25 2.39 9.84 -1.27
N GLU A 26 1.82 9.55 -0.10
CA GLU A 26 0.51 8.87 -0.02
C GLU A 26 -0.61 9.73 -0.66
N ALA A 27 -0.46 11.06 -0.69
CA ALA A 27 -1.41 11.95 -1.37
C ALA A 27 -1.39 11.75 -2.90
N ASP A 28 -0.21 11.49 -3.50
CA ASP A 28 -0.11 11.18 -4.93
C ASP A 28 -0.78 9.84 -5.25
N VAL A 29 -0.65 8.86 -4.36
CA VAL A 29 -1.36 7.58 -4.48
C VAL A 29 -2.87 7.76 -4.35
N ALA A 30 -3.33 8.56 -3.39
CA ALA A 30 -4.75 8.85 -3.21
C ALA A 30 -5.36 9.51 -4.47
N ALA A 31 -4.66 10.46 -5.07
CA ALA A 31 -5.07 11.09 -6.32
C ALA A 31 -5.17 10.07 -7.47
N LYS A 32 -4.19 9.17 -7.60
CA LYS A 32 -4.22 8.12 -8.63
C LYS A 32 -5.31 7.09 -8.38
N LEU A 33 -5.56 6.69 -7.13
CA LEU A 33 -6.67 5.78 -6.79
C LEU A 33 -8.02 6.40 -7.16
N LYS A 34 -8.20 7.70 -6.89
CA LYS A 34 -9.43 8.43 -7.28
C LYS A 34 -9.66 8.41 -8.79
N GLU A 35 -8.61 8.65 -9.59
CA GLU A 35 -8.65 8.57 -11.05
C GLU A 35 -9.02 7.16 -11.52
N LEU A 36 -8.39 6.13 -10.93
CA LEU A 36 -8.62 4.74 -11.30
C LEU A 36 -10.02 4.26 -10.91
N VAL A 37 -10.54 4.67 -9.75
CA VAL A 37 -11.92 4.35 -9.35
C VAL A 37 -12.92 5.01 -10.28
N HIS A 38 -12.72 6.29 -10.61
CA HIS A 38 -13.62 7.04 -11.49
C HIS A 38 -13.66 6.47 -12.91
N SER A 39 -12.53 6.07 -13.48
CA SER A 39 -12.44 5.55 -14.86
C SER A 39 -12.90 4.11 -15.02
N ALA A 40 -13.20 3.39 -13.92
CA ALA A 40 -13.57 1.99 -13.98
C ALA A 40 -15.04 1.81 -14.42
N PRO A 41 -15.31 1.03 -15.49
CA PRO A 41 -16.68 0.83 -15.96
C PRO A 41 -17.51 -0.12 -15.10
N GLY A 42 -16.84 -0.99 -14.34
CA GLY A 42 -17.45 -1.99 -13.48
C GLY A 42 -17.06 -1.82 -12.02
N ARG A 43 -17.02 -2.93 -11.28
CA ARG A 43 -16.55 -3.00 -9.91
C ARG A 43 -15.06 -2.72 -9.82
N VAL A 44 -14.64 -2.12 -8.73
CA VAL A 44 -13.23 -1.95 -8.40
C VAL A 44 -12.93 -2.76 -7.15
N ALA A 45 -11.93 -3.62 -7.20
CA ALA A 45 -11.41 -4.35 -6.06
C ALA A 45 -10.01 -3.84 -5.73
N VAL A 46 -9.79 -3.31 -4.53
CA VAL A 46 -8.49 -2.82 -4.09
C VAL A 46 -7.95 -3.73 -3.01
N THR A 47 -6.81 -4.37 -3.29
CA THR A 47 -6.09 -5.16 -2.29
C THR A 47 -4.90 -4.37 -1.75
N THR A 48 -4.78 -4.34 -0.42
CA THR A 48 -3.71 -3.62 0.28
C THR A 48 -3.41 -4.29 1.62
N PHE A 49 -2.35 -3.86 2.29
CA PHE A 49 -2.10 -4.24 3.68
C PHE A 49 -3.18 -3.64 4.58
N ALA A 50 -3.83 -4.46 5.37
CA ALA A 50 -4.89 -4.00 6.28
C ALA A 50 -4.38 -2.94 7.28
N SER A 51 -3.11 -2.99 7.66
CA SER A 51 -2.48 -2.02 8.57
C SER A 51 -2.26 -0.63 7.96
N ASN A 52 -2.41 -0.46 6.65
CA ASN A 52 -2.26 0.85 6.02
C ASN A 52 -3.58 1.64 6.07
N VAL A 53 -3.90 2.20 7.23
CA VAL A 53 -5.13 2.97 7.46
C VAL A 53 -5.26 4.18 6.53
N ALA A 54 -4.16 4.86 6.22
CA ALA A 54 -4.16 5.97 5.27
C ALA A 54 -4.63 5.54 3.88
N ARG A 55 -4.25 4.32 3.44
CA ARG A 55 -4.69 3.75 2.17
C ARG A 55 -6.17 3.34 2.21
N LEU A 56 -6.64 2.78 3.34
CA LEU A 56 -8.07 2.47 3.52
C LEU A 56 -8.91 3.74 3.39
N ARG A 57 -8.48 4.82 4.05
CA ARG A 57 -9.11 6.14 3.93
C ARG A 57 -9.09 6.66 2.49
N ALA A 58 -7.95 6.62 1.80
CA ALA A 58 -7.82 7.08 0.43
C ALA A 58 -8.75 6.33 -0.56
N VAL A 59 -8.90 5.01 -0.38
CA VAL A 59 -9.83 4.20 -1.19
C VAL A 59 -11.28 4.58 -0.88
N ALA A 60 -11.62 4.80 0.39
CA ALA A 60 -12.96 5.22 0.77
C ALA A 60 -13.32 6.62 0.22
N GLU A 61 -12.40 7.57 0.31
CA GLU A 61 -12.57 8.91 -0.27
C GLU A 61 -12.70 8.87 -1.80
N ALA A 62 -11.95 7.98 -2.48
CA ALA A 62 -12.09 7.76 -3.92
C ALA A 62 -13.47 7.19 -4.28
N ALA A 63 -13.96 6.22 -3.52
CA ALA A 63 -15.29 5.64 -3.70
C ALA A 63 -16.40 6.68 -3.48
N MET A 64 -16.32 7.45 -2.40
CA MET A 64 -17.28 8.53 -2.10
C MET A 64 -17.33 9.56 -3.22
N ALA A 65 -16.19 9.97 -3.75
CA ALA A 65 -16.11 10.97 -4.82
C ALA A 65 -16.81 10.49 -6.11
N ASP A 66 -16.92 9.19 -6.32
CA ASP A 66 -17.57 8.55 -7.49
C ASP A 66 -18.93 7.93 -7.13
N GLN A 67 -19.49 8.27 -5.97
CA GLN A 67 -20.78 7.75 -5.49
C GLN A 67 -20.83 6.21 -5.47
N ARG A 68 -19.74 5.57 -5.06
CA ARG A 68 -19.64 4.12 -4.90
C ARG A 68 -19.67 3.75 -3.43
N GLU A 69 -20.26 2.60 -3.12
CA GLU A 69 -20.26 1.98 -1.80
C GLU A 69 -18.98 1.16 -1.60
N VAL A 70 -18.40 1.25 -0.41
CA VAL A 70 -17.24 0.43 -0.05
C VAL A 70 -17.69 -0.85 0.64
N VAL A 71 -17.34 -1.99 0.07
CA VAL A 71 -17.58 -3.32 0.63
C VAL A 71 -16.27 -3.87 1.18
N VAL A 72 -16.25 -4.26 2.44
CA VAL A 72 -15.04 -4.81 3.09
C VAL A 72 -15.08 -6.32 3.08
N VAL A 73 -13.96 -6.95 2.71
CA VAL A 73 -13.84 -8.41 2.61
C VAL A 73 -12.54 -8.89 3.25
N GLY A 74 -12.68 -9.48 4.43
CA GLY A 74 -11.58 -10.09 5.17
C GLY A 74 -11.49 -9.63 6.62
N ARG A 75 -11.52 -10.59 7.55
CA ARG A 75 -11.54 -10.36 9.01
C ARG A 75 -10.41 -9.47 9.56
N ALA A 76 -9.24 -9.51 8.94
CA ALA A 76 -8.13 -8.64 9.35
C ALA A 76 -8.42 -7.18 9.00
N MET A 77 -9.11 -6.94 7.87
CA MET A 77 -9.51 -5.61 7.43
C MET A 77 -10.57 -5.03 8.37
N ASP A 78 -11.59 -5.83 8.74
CA ASP A 78 -12.65 -5.41 9.66
C ASP A 78 -12.07 -4.92 10.99
N ARG A 79 -11.17 -5.70 11.60
CA ARG A 79 -10.53 -5.35 12.88
C ARG A 79 -9.76 -4.03 12.81
N VAL A 80 -9.02 -3.80 11.74
CA VAL A 80 -8.24 -2.56 11.58
C VAL A 80 -9.18 -1.38 11.36
N ILE A 81 -10.27 -1.56 10.62
CA ILE A 81 -11.28 -0.53 10.40
C ILE A 81 -11.95 -0.13 11.71
N ASP A 82 -12.33 -1.10 12.55
CA ASP A 82 -12.93 -0.82 13.86
C ASP A 82 -11.99 0.03 14.72
N VAL A 83 -10.74 -0.38 14.88
CA VAL A 83 -9.74 0.39 15.62
C VAL A 83 -9.48 1.76 15.00
N ALA A 84 -9.40 1.85 13.66
CA ALA A 84 -9.19 3.12 12.97
C ALA A 84 -10.35 4.10 13.20
N ARG A 85 -11.59 3.61 13.31
CA ARG A 85 -12.76 4.41 13.67
C ARG A 85 -12.71 4.87 15.12
N GLU A 86 -12.40 3.98 16.06
CA GLU A 86 -12.24 4.32 17.48
C GLU A 86 -11.16 5.40 17.68
N CYS A 87 -10.08 5.36 16.90
CA CYS A 87 -9.00 6.34 16.94
C CYS A 87 -9.26 7.62 16.11
N GLY A 88 -10.43 7.76 15.45
CA GLY A 88 -10.77 8.94 14.64
C GLY A 88 -10.12 9.00 13.26
N TYR A 89 -9.33 8.00 12.85
CA TYR A 89 -8.67 8.01 11.53
C TYR A 89 -9.63 7.91 10.34
N LEU A 90 -10.84 7.43 10.56
CA LEU A 90 -11.89 7.32 9.55
C LEU A 90 -13.06 8.29 9.79
N ASP A 91 -12.84 9.39 10.52
CA ASP A 91 -13.83 10.43 10.72
C ASP A 91 -14.26 11.03 9.37
N GLY A 92 -15.58 11.22 9.21
CA GLY A 92 -16.18 11.69 7.96
C GLY A 92 -16.34 10.62 6.87
N ILE A 93 -15.84 9.40 7.08
CA ILE A 93 -16.03 8.26 6.17
C ILE A 93 -17.30 7.49 6.60
N PRO A 94 -18.28 7.26 5.70
CA PRO A 94 -19.46 6.45 5.98
C PRO A 94 -19.12 5.04 6.47
N ALA A 95 -20.08 4.37 7.09
CA ALA A 95 -19.93 2.96 7.44
C ALA A 95 -19.74 2.13 6.18
N PHE A 96 -18.77 1.23 6.20
CA PHE A 96 -18.55 0.30 5.09
C PHE A 96 -19.62 -0.80 5.09
N ARG A 97 -19.87 -1.35 3.92
CA ARG A 97 -20.80 -2.47 3.72
C ARG A 97 -20.10 -3.80 3.97
N SER A 98 -20.83 -4.75 4.48
CA SER A 98 -20.39 -6.14 4.60
C SER A 98 -20.49 -6.90 3.27
N ALA A 99 -19.76 -8.02 3.15
CA ALA A 99 -19.66 -8.79 1.91
C ALA A 99 -21.01 -9.32 1.39
N ASP A 100 -21.96 -9.64 2.27
CA ASP A 100 -23.31 -10.13 1.93
C ASP A 100 -24.14 -9.10 1.14
N THR A 101 -23.81 -7.82 1.22
CA THR A 101 -24.48 -6.76 0.47
C THR A 101 -24.02 -6.64 -0.99
N TYR A 102 -22.87 -7.22 -1.32
CA TYR A 102 -22.21 -7.07 -2.63
C TYR A 102 -23.09 -7.40 -3.82
N GLY A 103 -23.84 -8.51 -3.74
CA GLY A 103 -24.71 -8.96 -4.85
C GLY A 103 -25.90 -8.07 -5.13
N TYR A 104 -26.26 -7.20 -4.21
CA TYR A 104 -27.41 -6.28 -4.32
C TYR A 104 -27.05 -4.90 -4.87
N LEU A 105 -25.77 -4.60 -4.99
CA LEU A 105 -25.29 -3.30 -5.46
C LEU A 105 -25.01 -3.31 -6.96
N PRO A 106 -25.34 -2.24 -7.71
CA PRO A 106 -24.96 -2.10 -9.11
C PRO A 106 -23.43 -2.20 -9.27
N ARG A 107 -22.99 -2.82 -10.38
CA ARG A 107 -21.56 -3.08 -10.60
C ARG A 107 -20.69 -1.82 -10.58
N ASP A 108 -21.16 -0.74 -11.17
CA ASP A 108 -20.49 0.56 -11.23
C ASP A 108 -20.56 1.34 -9.90
N LYS A 109 -21.22 0.79 -8.89
CA LYS A 109 -21.40 1.40 -7.56
C LYS A 109 -20.64 0.68 -6.44
N VAL A 110 -19.72 -0.21 -6.77
CA VAL A 110 -18.99 -1.00 -5.78
C VAL A 110 -17.48 -0.76 -5.86
N VAL A 111 -16.88 -0.49 -4.70
CA VAL A 111 -15.45 -0.62 -4.45
C VAL A 111 -15.25 -1.64 -3.32
N CYS A 112 -14.55 -2.75 -3.59
CA CYS A 112 -14.21 -3.75 -2.58
C CYS A 112 -12.83 -3.45 -1.98
N LEU A 113 -12.73 -3.43 -0.65
CA LEU A 113 -11.46 -3.49 0.08
C LEU A 113 -11.17 -4.93 0.45
N LEU A 114 -10.07 -5.49 -0.07
CA LEU A 114 -9.76 -6.91 0.02
C LEU A 114 -8.44 -7.16 0.74
N THR A 115 -8.39 -8.26 1.52
CA THR A 115 -7.12 -8.88 1.93
C THR A 115 -6.57 -9.75 0.81
N GLY A 116 -5.27 -10.07 0.84
CA GLY A 116 -4.65 -10.99 -0.12
C GLY A 116 -3.64 -10.36 -1.07
N SER A 117 -3.10 -9.20 -0.71
CA SER A 117 -2.14 -8.46 -1.54
C SER A 117 -0.81 -9.20 -1.77
N GLN A 118 -0.50 -10.21 -0.94
CA GLN A 118 0.72 -11.01 -1.02
C GLN A 118 0.49 -12.44 -1.50
N GLY A 119 -0.72 -12.74 -1.97
CA GLY A 119 -1.05 -14.07 -2.49
C GLY A 119 -1.32 -15.11 -1.40
N GLU A 120 -1.71 -14.67 -0.20
CA GLU A 120 -2.05 -15.55 0.92
C GLU A 120 -3.21 -16.48 0.53
N PRO A 121 -3.08 -17.81 0.64
CA PRO A 121 -4.04 -18.77 0.03
C PRO A 121 -5.47 -18.68 0.59
N ARG A 122 -5.63 -18.20 1.83
CA ARG A 122 -6.95 -18.05 2.49
C ARG A 122 -7.49 -16.64 2.50
N ALA A 123 -6.78 -15.70 1.87
CA ALA A 123 -7.23 -14.32 1.79
C ALA A 123 -8.36 -14.15 0.78
N ALA A 124 -9.10 -13.06 0.92
CA ALA A 124 -10.27 -12.79 0.08
C ALA A 124 -9.94 -12.81 -1.41
N LEU A 125 -8.88 -12.10 -1.84
CA LEU A 125 -8.52 -12.02 -3.25
C LEU A 125 -8.13 -13.39 -3.84
N SER A 126 -7.40 -14.23 -3.10
CA SER A 126 -7.04 -15.58 -3.55
C SER A 126 -8.26 -16.44 -3.82
N ARG A 127 -9.26 -16.37 -2.92
CA ARG A 127 -10.52 -17.10 -3.04
C ARG A 127 -11.37 -16.57 -4.19
N ILE A 128 -11.43 -15.26 -4.37
CA ILE A 128 -12.13 -14.62 -5.49
C ILE A 128 -11.51 -15.04 -6.83
N ALA A 129 -10.17 -14.99 -6.93
CA ALA A 129 -9.45 -15.37 -8.14
C ALA A 129 -9.54 -16.88 -8.48
N SER A 130 -9.94 -17.71 -7.50
CA SER A 130 -10.17 -19.16 -7.68
C SER A 130 -11.65 -19.52 -7.78
N ASP A 131 -12.54 -18.51 -7.88
CA ASP A 131 -14.00 -18.67 -7.89
C ASP A 131 -14.55 -19.48 -6.67
N ASP A 132 -13.90 -19.30 -5.52
CA ASP A 132 -14.21 -20.01 -4.25
C ASP A 132 -14.71 -19.06 -3.14
N HIS A 133 -14.98 -17.81 -3.46
CA HIS A 133 -15.52 -16.87 -2.47
C HIS A 133 -17.06 -16.93 -2.46
N PRO A 134 -17.71 -17.12 -1.28
CA PRO A 134 -19.14 -17.39 -1.21
C PRO A 134 -20.03 -16.21 -1.64
N GLU A 135 -19.52 -14.98 -1.55
CA GLU A 135 -20.33 -13.77 -1.71
C GLU A 135 -19.80 -12.85 -2.83
N ILE A 136 -18.51 -12.91 -3.13
CA ILE A 136 -17.86 -11.98 -4.06
C ILE A 136 -17.41 -12.71 -5.31
N ALA A 137 -17.84 -12.25 -6.46
CA ALA A 137 -17.36 -12.69 -7.77
C ALA A 137 -17.04 -11.48 -8.66
N LEU A 138 -15.94 -11.55 -9.38
CA LEU A 138 -15.58 -10.56 -10.38
C LEU A 138 -16.01 -11.02 -11.77
N SER A 139 -16.18 -10.10 -12.67
CA SER A 139 -16.66 -10.35 -14.03
C SER A 139 -15.85 -9.52 -15.04
N PRO A 140 -15.79 -9.90 -16.32
CA PRO A 140 -15.12 -9.12 -17.35
C PRO A 140 -15.50 -7.63 -17.30
N GLY A 141 -14.49 -6.76 -17.34
CA GLY A 141 -14.64 -5.32 -17.19
C GLY A 141 -14.58 -4.79 -15.75
N ASP A 142 -14.51 -5.66 -14.73
CA ASP A 142 -14.15 -5.26 -13.38
C ASP A 142 -12.62 -5.03 -13.29
N ARG A 143 -12.20 -4.27 -12.30
CA ARG A 143 -10.80 -3.86 -12.10
C ARG A 143 -10.28 -4.31 -10.74
N VAL A 144 -9.09 -4.90 -10.72
CA VAL A 144 -8.35 -5.22 -9.48
C VAL A 144 -7.11 -4.35 -9.38
N ILE A 145 -6.98 -3.60 -8.28
CA ILE A 145 -5.85 -2.74 -7.99
C ILE A 145 -5.02 -3.37 -6.86
N PHE A 146 -3.80 -3.78 -7.16
CA PHE A 146 -2.81 -4.21 -6.17
C PHE A 146 -2.12 -2.99 -5.58
N SER A 147 -2.71 -2.41 -4.54
CA SER A 147 -2.22 -1.21 -3.87
C SER A 147 -1.16 -1.54 -2.81
N SER A 148 -0.21 -2.38 -3.22
CA SER A 148 0.93 -2.85 -2.42
C SER A 148 2.06 -3.27 -3.35
N ARG A 149 3.28 -3.30 -2.81
CA ARG A 149 4.41 -3.96 -3.49
C ARG A 149 4.41 -5.44 -3.12
N THR A 150 4.73 -6.29 -4.07
CA THR A 150 4.99 -7.71 -3.79
C THR A 150 6.27 -7.84 -2.96
N ILE A 151 6.17 -8.49 -1.81
CA ILE A 151 7.31 -8.80 -0.95
C ILE A 151 8.15 -9.89 -1.63
N PRO A 152 9.50 -9.78 -1.64
CA PRO A 152 10.36 -10.83 -2.18
C PRO A 152 10.01 -12.20 -1.61
N GLY A 153 9.88 -13.20 -2.50
CA GLY A 153 9.43 -14.55 -2.18
C GLY A 153 7.95 -14.82 -2.44
N ASN A 154 7.11 -13.80 -2.57
CA ASN A 154 5.67 -13.94 -2.85
C ASN A 154 5.32 -13.83 -4.34
N GLU A 155 6.31 -13.64 -5.23
CA GLU A 155 6.09 -13.36 -6.65
C GLU A 155 5.28 -14.45 -7.35
N LYS A 156 5.53 -15.71 -7.01
CA LYS A 156 4.80 -16.85 -7.60
C LYS A 156 3.34 -16.87 -7.18
N ALA A 157 3.06 -16.60 -5.90
CA ALA A 157 1.71 -16.61 -5.37
C ALA A 157 0.89 -15.43 -5.92
N VAL A 158 1.46 -14.23 -5.91
CA VAL A 158 0.82 -13.03 -6.49
C VAL A 158 0.63 -13.20 -8.00
N GLY A 159 1.64 -13.72 -8.72
CA GLY A 159 1.56 -13.98 -10.16
C GLY A 159 0.49 -15.01 -10.52
N ALA A 160 0.29 -16.05 -9.69
CA ALA A 160 -0.79 -17.02 -9.90
C ALA A 160 -2.18 -16.37 -9.82
N ILE A 161 -2.40 -15.48 -8.86
CA ILE A 161 -3.65 -14.70 -8.73
C ILE A 161 -3.84 -13.79 -9.95
N GLN A 162 -2.82 -13.03 -10.32
CA GLN A 162 -2.88 -12.15 -11.49
C GLN A 162 -3.20 -12.94 -12.77
N ASN A 163 -2.60 -14.10 -12.96
CA ASN A 163 -2.88 -14.98 -14.11
C ASN A 163 -4.32 -15.51 -14.09
N ALA A 164 -4.88 -15.82 -12.93
CA ALA A 164 -6.27 -16.24 -12.82
C ALA A 164 -7.22 -15.09 -13.20
N LEU A 165 -7.04 -13.91 -12.61
CA LEU A 165 -7.84 -12.72 -12.94
C LEU A 165 -7.74 -12.33 -14.43
N ALA A 166 -6.54 -12.44 -15.03
CA ALA A 166 -6.34 -12.14 -16.44
C ALA A 166 -7.10 -13.11 -17.37
N ARG A 167 -7.16 -14.42 -17.02
CA ARG A 167 -7.98 -15.38 -17.78
C ARG A 167 -9.45 -15.05 -17.80
N ASP A 168 -9.93 -14.42 -16.73
CA ASP A 168 -11.32 -13.99 -16.58
C ASP A 168 -11.58 -12.58 -17.15
N ASN A 169 -10.62 -12.04 -17.91
CA ASN A 169 -10.68 -10.70 -18.50
C ASN A 169 -10.91 -9.59 -17.46
N ILE A 170 -10.35 -9.72 -16.26
CA ILE A 170 -10.33 -8.69 -15.23
C ILE A 170 -9.14 -7.77 -15.47
N GLU A 171 -9.36 -6.46 -15.41
CA GLU A 171 -8.28 -5.48 -15.55
C GLU A 171 -7.42 -5.46 -14.28
N ILE A 172 -6.10 -5.55 -14.46
CA ILE A 172 -5.13 -5.62 -13.35
C ILE A 172 -4.25 -4.37 -13.34
N ILE A 173 -4.29 -3.65 -12.23
CA ILE A 173 -3.45 -2.48 -11.96
C ILE A 173 -2.46 -2.83 -10.84
N THR A 174 -1.18 -2.53 -11.04
CA THR A 174 -0.10 -2.78 -10.06
C THR A 174 0.80 -1.56 -9.91
N ASP A 175 1.68 -1.57 -8.91
CA ASP A 175 2.72 -0.55 -8.69
C ASP A 175 3.74 -0.45 -9.84
N ARG A 176 3.77 -1.42 -10.74
CA ARG A 176 4.60 -1.40 -11.97
C ARG A 176 3.96 -0.60 -13.10
N THR A 177 2.64 -0.47 -13.10
CA THR A 177 1.89 0.19 -14.18
C THR A 177 1.39 1.58 -13.77
N HIS A 178 1.02 1.75 -12.51
CA HIS A 178 0.45 2.99 -11.98
C HIS A 178 0.98 3.29 -10.58
N LEU A 179 0.92 4.55 -10.16
CA LEU A 179 1.31 4.98 -8.82
C LEU A 179 0.21 4.62 -7.81
N VAL A 180 0.06 3.33 -7.53
CA VAL A 180 -0.93 2.82 -6.56
C VAL A 180 -0.30 2.38 -5.24
N HIS A 181 1.01 2.49 -5.11
CA HIS A 181 1.76 2.19 -3.89
C HIS A 181 3.00 3.05 -3.78
N VAL A 182 3.34 3.44 -2.56
CA VAL A 182 4.63 4.05 -2.21
C VAL A 182 5.30 3.24 -1.12
N SER A 183 6.64 3.19 -1.17
CA SER A 183 7.45 2.56 -0.12
C SER A 183 7.52 3.48 1.09
N GLY A 184 7.39 2.92 2.30
CA GLY A 184 7.65 3.64 3.54
C GLY A 184 9.14 3.83 3.83
N HIS A 185 10.02 3.19 3.05
CA HIS A 185 11.48 3.30 3.23
C HIS A 185 12.02 4.55 2.54
N PRO A 186 12.86 5.37 3.23
CA PRO A 186 13.36 6.63 2.67
C PRO A 186 14.35 6.38 1.53
N ARG A 187 14.37 7.31 0.56
CA ARG A 187 15.40 7.39 -0.48
C ARG A 187 16.52 8.35 -0.07
N ARG A 188 17.56 8.46 -0.88
CA ARG A 188 18.78 9.25 -0.57
C ARG A 188 18.50 10.70 -0.18
N GLU A 189 17.64 11.41 -0.90
CA GLU A 189 17.37 12.82 -0.56
C GLU A 189 16.60 12.98 0.76
N GLU A 190 15.70 12.06 1.08
CA GLU A 190 14.98 12.06 2.35
C GLU A 190 15.94 11.78 3.50
N MET A 191 16.84 10.81 3.33
CA MET A 191 17.90 10.49 4.29
C MET A 191 18.88 11.67 4.46
N ALA A 192 19.29 12.31 3.36
CA ALA A 192 20.18 13.48 3.43
C ALA A 192 19.54 14.64 4.20
N ARG A 193 18.24 14.89 4.01
CA ARG A 193 17.50 15.90 4.80
C ARG A 193 17.46 15.54 6.29
N LEU A 194 17.17 14.27 6.62
CA LEU A 194 17.16 13.79 7.99
C LEU A 194 18.53 14.00 8.66
N TYR A 195 19.61 13.65 7.97
CA TYR A 195 20.98 13.85 8.45
C TYR A 195 21.32 15.33 8.62
N GLY A 196 20.88 16.19 7.71
CA GLY A 196 21.04 17.65 7.82
C GLY A 196 20.31 18.24 9.03
N TRP A 197 19.16 17.69 9.38
CA TRP A 197 18.39 18.13 10.55
C TRP A 197 18.96 17.62 11.87
N LEU A 198 19.36 16.33 11.92
CA LEU A 198 19.79 15.69 13.17
C LEU A 198 21.29 15.86 13.43
N LYS A 199 22.11 15.98 12.40
CA LYS A 199 23.57 16.07 12.47
C LYS A 199 24.20 15.02 13.40
N PRO A 200 23.90 13.73 13.18
CA PRO A 200 24.32 12.67 14.09
C PRO A 200 25.85 12.53 14.11
N GLN A 201 26.42 12.22 15.28
CA GLN A 201 27.85 11.93 15.40
C GLN A 201 28.17 10.52 14.87
N ILE A 202 27.25 9.59 15.05
CA ILE A 202 27.37 8.18 14.64
C ILE A 202 26.13 7.83 13.81
N VAL A 203 26.30 7.10 12.71
CA VAL A 203 25.22 6.49 11.96
C VAL A 203 25.37 4.97 11.99
N ILE A 204 24.29 4.28 12.29
CA ILE A 204 24.22 2.82 12.29
C ILE A 204 23.25 2.40 11.17
N PRO A 205 23.76 2.00 9.98
CA PRO A 205 22.94 1.42 8.93
C PRO A 205 22.23 0.17 9.43
N ALA A 206 20.93 0.08 9.20
CA ALA A 206 20.09 -1.04 9.61
C ALA A 206 19.09 -1.40 8.49
N HIS A 207 18.42 -2.55 8.63
CA HIS A 207 17.34 -2.98 7.75
C HIS A 207 17.74 -3.02 6.27
N GLY A 208 18.55 -4.01 5.91
CA GLY A 208 19.01 -4.26 4.54
C GLY A 208 19.96 -5.45 4.50
N GLU A 209 20.33 -5.85 3.30
CA GLU A 209 21.41 -6.81 3.07
C GLU A 209 22.77 -6.10 3.14
N ASP A 210 23.86 -6.83 3.23
CA ASP A 210 25.22 -6.29 3.35
C ASP A 210 25.54 -5.21 2.30
N LEU A 211 25.05 -5.38 1.07
CA LEU A 211 25.20 -4.38 0.04
C LEU A 211 24.52 -3.05 0.41
N HIS A 212 23.28 -3.10 0.91
CA HIS A 212 22.55 -1.90 1.32
C HIS A 212 23.23 -1.21 2.51
N LEU A 213 23.70 -1.98 3.51
CA LEU A 213 24.38 -1.45 4.66
C LEU A 213 25.72 -0.78 4.28
N SER A 214 26.48 -1.41 3.38
CA SER A 214 27.74 -0.89 2.87
C SER A 214 27.55 0.42 2.08
N GLU A 215 26.57 0.44 1.17
CA GLU A 215 26.23 1.63 0.39
C GLU A 215 25.72 2.78 1.29
N HIS A 216 24.96 2.43 2.34
CA HIS A 216 24.52 3.40 3.32
C HIS A 216 25.69 4.00 4.11
N ALA A 217 26.66 3.20 4.48
CA ALA A 217 27.88 3.68 5.16
C ALA A 217 28.68 4.64 4.26
N ILE A 218 28.82 4.32 2.99
CA ILE A 218 29.48 5.20 1.98
C ILE A 218 28.71 6.52 1.87
N PHE A 219 27.39 6.43 1.73
CA PHE A 219 26.51 7.59 1.61
C PHE A 219 26.59 8.50 2.85
N ALA A 220 26.51 7.94 4.06
CA ALA A 220 26.58 8.69 5.30
C ALA A 220 27.94 9.42 5.46
N ARG A 221 29.06 8.75 5.14
CA ARG A 221 30.39 9.39 5.13
C ARG A 221 30.47 10.53 4.12
N GLY A 222 29.86 10.37 2.93
CA GLY A 222 29.75 11.42 1.91
C GLY A 222 28.99 12.66 2.38
N LEU A 223 28.07 12.49 3.36
CA LEU A 223 27.35 13.58 4.02
C LEU A 223 28.09 14.16 5.24
N GLY A 224 29.32 13.71 5.53
CA GLY A 224 30.17 14.24 6.59
C GLY A 224 30.05 13.52 7.94
N VAL A 225 29.34 12.40 8.01
CA VAL A 225 29.31 11.58 9.23
C VAL A 225 30.65 10.89 9.44
N LYS A 226 31.27 11.10 10.61
CA LYS A 226 32.63 10.60 10.88
C LYS A 226 32.68 9.13 11.28
N THR A 227 31.64 8.66 11.96
CA THR A 227 31.58 7.29 12.50
C THR A 227 30.34 6.58 11.92
N VAL A 228 30.58 5.51 11.18
CA VAL A 228 29.54 4.67 10.59
C VAL A 228 29.95 3.20 10.72
#